data_fef65e6e521ce4177c914abef9b6b209
#
_entry.id   fef65e6e521ce4177c914abef9b6b209
#
_cell.length_a   1.000
_cell.length_b   1.000
_cell.length_c   1.000
_cell.angle_alpha   90.00
_cell.angle_beta   90.00
_cell.angle_gamma   90.00
#
_symmetry.space_group_name_H-M   'P 1'
#
loop_
_entity.id
_entity.type
_entity.pdbx_description
1 polymer ?
#
loop_
_entity_poly.entity_id
_entity_poly.type
_entity_poly.pdbx_seq_one_letter_code
_entity_poly.pdbx_strand_id
1 'polypeptide(L)'
;MAAVQLGIPKRMVYLKNTNLDIINKIQSNTVSEEEENYNEAKVLINPVIINREGLTDYWEACVSCLDNIGRVLRPYKIELEYYDIEGNKKQETFEGFESTVLSHEIDHLDGILHIDIAEEVYQMPAEERRAWRLEHGYKVYSKTGDYEVLRQKNSKKKILKKF
;
A
#
# COMPACT_ATOMS: atom_id res chain seq x y z
N MET A 1 -1.69 7.39 5.17
CA MET A 1 -0.89 7.48 6.44
C MET A 1 -1.72 6.89 7.57
N ALA A 2 -1.14 6.04 8.37
CA ALA A 2 -1.80 5.46 9.55
C ALA A 2 -1.57 6.33 10.80
N ALA A 3 -2.57 6.43 11.67
CA ALA A 3 -2.50 7.26 12.89
C ALA A 3 -1.34 6.85 13.83
N VAL A 4 -1.04 5.55 13.89
CA VAL A 4 0.08 5.02 14.70
C VAL A 4 1.44 5.58 14.29
N GLN A 5 1.63 6.00 13.03
CA GLN A 5 2.85 6.64 12.56
C GLN A 5 3.05 8.06 13.14
N LEU A 6 1.97 8.65 13.66
CA LEU A 6 1.96 9.97 14.32
C LEU A 6 1.96 9.84 15.86
N GLY A 7 2.17 8.62 16.39
CA GLY A 7 2.12 8.37 17.83
C GLY A 7 0.71 8.33 18.41
N ILE A 8 -0.33 8.25 17.57
CA ILE A 8 -1.73 8.17 17.99
C ILE A 8 -2.14 6.70 17.99
N PRO A 9 -2.38 6.08 19.18
CA PRO A 9 -2.68 4.65 19.28
C PRO A 9 -4.14 4.34 18.91
N LYS A 10 -4.53 4.69 17.70
CA LYS A 10 -5.87 4.47 17.13
C LYS A 10 -5.77 3.75 15.79
N ARG A 11 -6.72 2.85 15.54
CA ARG A 11 -6.84 2.17 14.25
C ARG A 11 -7.55 3.08 13.24
N MET A 12 -6.79 4.00 12.69
CA MET A 12 -7.29 4.99 11.71
C MET A 12 -6.28 5.14 10.57
N VAL A 13 -6.80 5.26 9.36
CA VAL A 13 -6.04 5.53 8.15
C VAL A 13 -6.57 6.79 7.48
N TYR A 14 -5.68 7.70 7.18
CA TYR A 14 -5.94 8.87 6.34
C TYR A 14 -5.44 8.58 4.92
N LEU A 15 -6.34 8.68 3.95
CA LEU A 15 -6.08 8.39 2.56
C LEU A 15 -6.30 9.65 1.71
N LYS A 16 -5.29 10.06 0.97
CA LYS A 16 -5.34 11.14 -0.03
C LYS A 16 -4.36 10.80 -1.15
N ASN A 17 -4.72 11.12 -2.39
CA ASN A 17 -3.87 10.93 -3.57
C ASN A 17 -3.41 9.46 -3.76
N THR A 18 -4.36 8.60 -4.08
CA THR A 18 -4.10 7.19 -4.42
C THR A 18 -3.89 6.94 -5.90
N ASN A 19 -3.94 7.97 -6.72
CA ASN A 19 -3.62 7.90 -8.15
C ASN A 19 -2.10 7.89 -8.34
N LEU A 20 -1.58 6.77 -8.89
CA LEU A 20 -0.14 6.57 -9.07
C LEU A 20 0.48 7.62 -10.01
N ASP A 21 -0.24 8.03 -11.06
CA ASP A 21 0.27 9.04 -12.00
C ASP A 21 0.44 10.40 -11.32
N ILE A 22 -0.51 10.79 -10.45
CA ILE A 22 -0.41 12.01 -9.64
C ILE A 22 0.74 11.89 -8.64
N ILE A 23 0.88 10.76 -7.97
CA ILE A 23 1.98 10.52 -7.03
C ILE A 23 3.34 10.64 -7.74
N ASN A 24 3.47 10.07 -8.93
CA ASN A 24 4.69 10.17 -9.73
C ASN A 24 4.98 11.62 -10.15
N LYS A 25 3.94 12.39 -10.51
CA LYS A 25 4.08 13.83 -10.83
C LYS A 25 4.49 14.65 -9.61
N ILE A 26 3.95 14.38 -8.43
CA ILE A 26 4.37 15.01 -7.17
C ILE A 26 5.85 14.74 -6.92
N GLN A 27 6.28 13.49 -7.08
CA GLN A 27 7.67 13.09 -6.85
C GLN A 27 8.66 13.71 -7.85
N SER A 28 8.22 14.02 -9.07
CA SER A 28 9.01 14.68 -10.10
C SER A 28 8.85 16.21 -10.17
N ASN A 29 8.09 16.81 -9.24
CA ASN A 29 7.75 18.24 -9.22
C ASN A 29 7.07 18.74 -10.52
N THR A 30 6.25 17.90 -11.13
CA THR A 30 5.52 18.20 -12.38
C THR A 30 4.00 18.25 -12.19
N VAL A 31 3.53 18.09 -10.94
CA VAL A 31 2.11 18.14 -10.60
C VAL A 31 1.59 19.58 -10.64
N SER A 32 0.38 19.77 -11.15
CA SER A 32 -0.34 21.05 -11.00
C SER A 32 -1.10 21.10 -9.67
N GLU A 33 -1.42 22.31 -9.22
CA GLU A 33 -2.20 22.53 -7.99
C GLU A 33 -3.58 21.86 -8.05
N GLU A 34 -4.20 21.86 -9.23
CA GLU A 34 -5.50 21.21 -9.49
C GLU A 34 -5.38 19.68 -9.38
N GLU A 35 -4.33 19.09 -9.93
CA GLU A 35 -4.08 17.65 -9.85
C GLU A 35 -3.78 17.19 -8.41
N GLU A 36 -3.03 17.99 -7.65
CA GLU A 36 -2.69 17.68 -6.26
C GLU A 36 -3.94 17.68 -5.36
N ASN A 37 -4.92 18.52 -5.67
CA ASN A 37 -6.15 18.65 -4.88
C ASN A 37 -7.35 17.87 -5.44
N TYR A 38 -7.17 17.10 -6.51
CA TYR A 38 -8.24 16.40 -7.21
C TYR A 38 -8.95 15.33 -6.36
N ASN A 39 -8.28 14.68 -5.44
CA ASN A 39 -8.86 13.61 -4.63
C ASN A 39 -9.30 14.11 -3.25
N GLU A 40 -10.56 13.85 -2.91
CA GLU A 40 -11.06 14.03 -1.55
C GLU A 40 -10.31 13.10 -0.58
N ALA A 41 -9.96 13.66 0.56
CA ALA A 41 -9.38 12.86 1.63
C ALA A 41 -10.44 11.97 2.28
N LYS A 42 -10.08 10.72 2.53
CA LYS A 42 -10.91 9.77 3.28
C LYS A 42 -10.25 9.42 4.60
N VAL A 43 -11.03 9.30 5.64
CA VAL A 43 -10.62 8.73 6.92
C VAL A 43 -11.32 7.40 7.11
N LEU A 44 -10.55 6.33 7.31
CA LEU A 44 -11.08 5.01 7.59
C LEU A 44 -10.79 4.67 9.05
N ILE A 45 -11.85 4.40 9.81
CA ILE A 45 -11.77 4.07 11.24
C ILE A 45 -12.04 2.58 11.40
N ASN A 46 -11.18 1.88 12.12
CA ASN A 46 -11.23 0.44 12.34
C ASN A 46 -11.34 -0.38 11.04
N PRO A 47 -10.50 -0.11 10.02
CA PRO A 47 -10.59 -0.83 8.77
C PRO A 47 -10.22 -2.31 8.95
N VAL A 48 -11.01 -3.18 8.31
CA VAL A 48 -10.78 -4.62 8.26
C VAL A 48 -10.85 -5.08 6.81
N ILE A 49 -9.83 -5.77 6.34
CA ILE A 49 -9.86 -6.41 5.02
C ILE A 49 -10.63 -7.73 5.13
N ILE A 50 -11.77 -7.82 4.44
CA ILE A 50 -12.63 -9.00 4.46
C ILE A 50 -12.43 -9.92 3.26
N ASN A 51 -11.86 -9.42 2.16
CA ASN A 51 -11.50 -10.24 1.00
C ASN A 51 -10.29 -9.67 0.26
N ARG A 52 -9.50 -10.54 -0.37
CA ARG A 52 -8.32 -10.23 -1.19
C ARG A 52 -8.33 -11.03 -2.47
N GLU A 53 -8.18 -10.35 -3.61
CA GLU A 53 -8.12 -10.97 -4.93
C GLU A 53 -6.96 -10.43 -5.77
N GLY A 54 -6.48 -11.29 -6.67
CA GLY A 54 -5.44 -10.94 -7.64
C GLY A 54 -4.07 -10.77 -7.01
N LEU A 55 -3.11 -10.34 -7.82
CA LEU A 55 -1.72 -10.15 -7.40
C LEU A 55 -1.06 -9.01 -8.16
N THR A 56 -0.38 -8.16 -7.42
CA THR A 56 0.44 -7.08 -7.92
C THR A 56 1.78 -7.03 -7.20
N ASP A 57 2.75 -6.30 -7.71
CA ASP A 57 3.90 -5.88 -6.94
C ASP A 57 4.23 -4.40 -7.16
N TYR A 58 4.86 -3.84 -6.15
CA TYR A 58 5.38 -2.48 -6.18
C TYR A 58 6.58 -2.35 -5.25
N TRP A 59 7.51 -1.45 -5.59
CA TRP A 59 8.60 -1.06 -4.73
C TRP A 59 8.13 0.01 -3.75
N GLU A 60 7.81 -0.42 -2.55
CA GLU A 60 7.27 0.44 -1.49
C GLU A 60 8.37 1.15 -0.72
N ALA A 61 8.09 2.36 -0.30
CA ALA A 61 8.91 3.14 0.62
C ALA A 61 7.99 3.79 1.67
N CYS A 62 8.50 4.01 2.85
CA CYS A 62 7.73 4.55 3.97
C CYS A 62 8.63 5.42 4.85
N VAL A 63 8.07 6.52 5.39
CA VAL A 63 8.77 7.38 6.35
C VAL A 63 9.23 6.61 7.59
N SER A 64 8.50 5.57 7.98
CA SER A 64 8.85 4.70 9.11
C SER A 64 10.06 3.79 8.84
N CYS A 65 10.47 3.64 7.58
CA CYS A 65 11.57 2.76 7.16
C CYS A 65 12.78 3.51 6.62
N LEU A 66 12.79 4.85 6.74
CA LEU A 66 13.89 5.71 6.32
C LEU A 66 14.32 5.46 4.85
N ASP A 67 15.55 5.05 4.64
CA ASP A 67 16.14 4.86 3.31
C ASP A 67 15.89 3.47 2.70
N ASN A 68 15.10 2.64 3.36
CA ASN A 68 14.79 1.31 2.85
C ASN A 68 13.64 1.34 1.85
N ILE A 69 13.81 0.61 0.75
CA ILE A 69 12.80 0.34 -0.28
C ILE A 69 12.62 -1.17 -0.39
N GLY A 70 11.39 -1.64 -0.51
CA GLY A 70 11.08 -3.07 -0.58
C GLY A 70 10.08 -3.40 -1.68
N ARG A 71 10.35 -4.49 -2.42
CA ARG A 71 9.41 -5.03 -3.38
C ARG A 71 8.39 -5.91 -2.66
N VAL A 72 7.13 -5.50 -2.67
CA VAL A 72 6.06 -6.15 -1.92
C VAL A 72 5.00 -6.71 -2.86
N LEU A 73 4.60 -7.95 -2.63
CA LEU A 73 3.45 -8.57 -3.28
C LEU A 73 2.18 -8.14 -2.55
N ARG A 74 1.20 -7.59 -3.30
CA ARG A 74 -0.06 -7.07 -2.77
C ARG A 74 -1.25 -7.63 -3.53
N PRO A 75 -2.45 -7.69 -2.92
CA PRO A 75 -3.65 -7.99 -3.66
C PRO A 75 -3.97 -6.85 -4.64
N TYR A 76 -4.42 -7.21 -5.84
CA TYR A 76 -4.92 -6.25 -6.82
C TYR A 76 -6.22 -5.58 -6.33
N LYS A 77 -7.06 -6.35 -5.66
CA LYS A 77 -8.35 -5.91 -5.14
C LYS A 77 -8.52 -6.33 -3.68
N ILE A 78 -9.01 -5.42 -2.87
CA ILE A 78 -9.41 -5.67 -1.49
C ILE A 78 -10.84 -5.19 -1.26
N GLU A 79 -11.56 -5.89 -0.42
CA GLU A 79 -12.84 -5.47 0.14
C GLU A 79 -12.65 -5.12 1.60
N LEU A 80 -13.07 -3.92 1.99
CA LEU A 80 -12.94 -3.39 3.34
C LEU A 80 -14.29 -3.17 4.00
N GLU A 81 -14.33 -3.44 5.30
CA GLU A 81 -15.29 -2.85 6.23
C GLU A 81 -14.58 -1.79 7.07
N TYR A 82 -15.19 -0.63 7.26
CA TYR A 82 -14.66 0.45 8.09
C TYR A 82 -15.78 1.38 8.54
N TYR A 83 -15.49 2.31 9.42
CA TYR A 83 -16.38 3.40 9.82
C TYR A 83 -15.86 4.72 9.27
N ASP A 84 -16.76 5.56 8.75
CA ASP A 84 -16.42 6.94 8.38
C ASP A 84 -16.36 7.87 9.61
N ILE A 85 -16.05 9.14 9.38
CA ILE A 85 -15.95 10.14 10.47
C ILE A 85 -17.28 10.47 11.15
N GLU A 86 -18.41 10.18 10.51
CA GLU A 86 -19.75 10.32 11.06
C GLU A 86 -20.16 9.07 11.88
N GLY A 87 -19.35 8.03 11.89
CA GLY A 87 -19.61 6.78 12.61
C GLY A 87 -20.47 5.79 11.82
N ASN A 88 -20.67 6.00 10.52
CA ASN A 88 -21.41 5.07 9.67
C ASN A 88 -20.51 3.93 9.22
N LYS A 89 -21.03 2.69 9.32
CA LYS A 89 -20.34 1.51 8.79
C LYS A 89 -20.40 1.52 7.27
N LYS A 90 -19.25 1.33 6.65
CA LYS A 90 -19.06 1.23 5.21
C LYS A 90 -18.48 -0.13 4.83
N GLN A 91 -18.86 -0.60 3.66
CA GLN A 91 -18.22 -1.73 2.98
C GLN A 91 -17.91 -1.28 1.57
N GLU A 92 -16.65 -1.35 1.18
CA GLU A 92 -16.17 -0.78 -0.09
C GLU A 92 -15.06 -1.64 -0.67
N THR A 93 -15.04 -1.74 -2.01
CA THR A 93 -14.00 -2.44 -2.76
C THR A 93 -13.03 -1.44 -3.35
N PHE A 94 -11.74 -1.72 -3.20
CA PHE A 94 -10.64 -0.91 -3.73
C PHE A 94 -9.78 -1.77 -4.64
N GLU A 95 -9.40 -1.22 -5.79
CA GLU A 95 -8.65 -1.92 -6.83
C GLU A 95 -7.37 -1.19 -7.21
N GLY A 96 -6.44 -1.93 -7.82
CA GLY A 96 -5.22 -1.38 -8.38
C GLY A 96 -4.30 -0.79 -7.33
N PHE A 97 -3.69 0.34 -7.62
CA PHE A 97 -2.71 0.97 -6.74
C PHE A 97 -3.31 1.44 -5.40
N GLU A 98 -4.59 1.83 -5.39
CA GLU A 98 -5.30 2.18 -4.16
C GLU A 98 -5.39 1.00 -3.18
N SER A 99 -5.60 -0.22 -3.69
CA SER A 99 -5.53 -1.45 -2.90
C SER A 99 -4.15 -1.64 -2.25
N THR A 100 -3.09 -1.36 -3.00
CA THR A 100 -1.71 -1.41 -2.51
C THR A 100 -1.47 -0.41 -1.38
N VAL A 101 -1.87 0.85 -1.57
CA VAL A 101 -1.74 1.91 -0.55
C VAL A 101 -2.49 1.55 0.71
N LEU A 102 -3.76 1.14 0.60
CA LEU A 102 -4.57 0.75 1.75
C LEU A 102 -4.01 -0.45 2.50
N SER A 103 -3.56 -1.48 1.79
CA SER A 103 -2.92 -2.64 2.39
C SER A 103 -1.68 -2.25 3.20
N HIS A 104 -0.85 -1.34 2.67
CA HIS A 104 0.32 -0.79 3.35
C HIS A 104 -0.05 -0.05 4.65
N GLU A 105 -1.05 0.83 4.58
CA GLU A 105 -1.47 1.63 5.74
C GLU A 105 -2.16 0.77 6.81
N ILE A 106 -2.92 -0.25 6.42
CA ILE A 106 -3.56 -1.18 7.35
C ILE A 106 -2.51 -2.07 8.04
N ASP A 107 -1.47 -2.49 7.33
CA ASP A 107 -0.35 -3.21 7.92
C ASP A 107 0.28 -2.45 9.09
N HIS A 108 0.45 -1.12 8.97
CA HIS A 108 0.96 -0.30 10.06
C HIS A 108 0.11 -0.38 11.33
N LEU A 109 -1.22 -0.53 11.20
CA LEU A 109 -2.12 -0.70 12.34
C LEU A 109 -1.87 -2.01 13.10
N ASP A 110 -1.30 -3.01 12.43
CA ASP A 110 -0.94 -4.32 12.97
C ASP A 110 0.56 -4.41 13.30
N GLY A 111 1.29 -3.29 13.26
CA GLY A 111 2.72 -3.23 13.55
C GLY A 111 3.60 -3.83 12.45
N ILE A 112 3.10 -3.97 11.24
CA ILE A 112 3.82 -4.54 10.10
C ILE A 112 4.38 -3.40 9.23
N LEU A 113 5.66 -3.47 8.92
CA LEU A 113 6.34 -2.60 7.97
C LEU A 113 6.51 -3.32 6.63
N HIS A 114 6.55 -2.58 5.54
CA HIS A 114 6.74 -3.18 4.21
C HIS A 114 8.02 -4.01 4.10
N ILE A 115 9.09 -3.61 4.80
CA ILE A 115 10.36 -4.35 4.83
C ILE A 115 10.25 -5.71 5.50
N ASP A 116 9.28 -5.92 6.40
CA ASP A 116 9.06 -7.20 7.09
C ASP A 116 8.53 -8.27 6.13
N ILE A 117 7.76 -7.85 5.13
CA ILE A 117 7.06 -8.73 4.19
C ILE A 117 7.59 -8.66 2.76
N ALA A 118 8.51 -7.73 2.47
CA ALA A 118 9.08 -7.54 1.14
C ALA A 118 9.86 -8.78 0.65
N GLU A 119 9.76 -9.07 -0.65
CA GLU A 119 10.54 -10.11 -1.32
C GLU A 119 12.02 -9.73 -1.45
N GLU A 120 12.28 -8.45 -1.64
CA GLU A 120 13.62 -7.85 -1.79
C GLU A 120 13.63 -6.51 -1.07
N VAL A 121 14.73 -6.20 -0.38
CA VAL A 121 14.92 -4.90 0.29
C VAL A 121 16.27 -4.34 -0.08
N TYR A 122 16.29 -3.06 -0.46
CA TYR A 122 17.51 -2.30 -0.69
C TYR A 122 17.50 -1.02 0.15
N GLN A 123 18.69 -0.53 0.46
CA GLN A 123 18.87 0.78 1.09
C GLN A 123 19.45 1.75 0.05
N MET A 124 18.77 2.88 -0.14
CA MET A 124 19.20 3.91 -1.07
C MET A 124 18.63 5.28 -0.69
N PRO A 125 19.29 6.38 -1.07
CA PRO A 125 18.81 7.74 -0.85
C PRO A 125 17.46 8.01 -1.51
N ALA A 126 16.75 9.03 -1.04
CA ALA A 126 15.39 9.35 -1.49
C ALA A 126 15.27 9.55 -3.02
N GLU A 127 16.26 10.21 -3.62
CA GLU A 127 16.26 10.45 -5.07
C GLU A 127 16.42 9.15 -5.87
N GLU A 128 17.31 8.26 -5.42
CA GLU A 128 17.49 6.94 -6.04
C GLU A 128 16.24 6.08 -5.88
N ARG A 129 15.57 6.12 -4.71
CA ARG A 129 14.31 5.40 -4.49
C ARG A 129 13.21 5.87 -5.44
N ARG A 130 13.12 7.17 -5.71
CA ARG A 130 12.15 7.73 -6.67
C ARG A 130 12.41 7.23 -8.08
N ALA A 131 13.67 7.33 -8.53
CA ALA A 131 14.08 6.83 -9.83
C ALA A 131 13.84 5.33 -9.98
N TRP A 132 14.18 4.54 -8.97
CA TRP A 132 13.96 3.10 -8.92
C TRP A 132 12.49 2.72 -9.10
N ARG A 133 11.60 3.40 -8.37
CA ARG A 133 10.14 3.16 -8.47
C ARG A 133 9.58 3.54 -9.84
N LEU A 134 10.04 4.64 -10.43
CA LEU A 134 9.63 5.05 -11.77
C LEU A 134 10.09 4.03 -12.82
N GLU A 135 11.32 3.54 -12.72
CA GLU A 135 11.89 2.56 -13.64
C GLU A 135 11.16 1.20 -13.56
N HIS A 136 10.91 0.70 -12.35
CA HIS A 136 10.30 -0.63 -12.15
C HIS A 136 8.78 -0.61 -12.28
N GLY A 137 8.13 0.50 -11.94
CA GLY A 137 6.70 0.69 -12.07
C GLY A 137 5.85 -0.21 -11.16
N TYR A 138 4.55 -0.09 -11.36
CA TYR A 138 3.54 -0.92 -10.72
C TYR A 138 3.18 -2.08 -11.65
N LYS A 139 3.27 -3.31 -11.16
CA LYS A 139 3.04 -4.52 -11.96
C LYS A 139 1.80 -5.26 -11.51
N VAL A 140 0.94 -5.60 -12.46
CA VAL A 140 -0.24 -6.43 -12.25
C VAL A 140 0.01 -7.80 -12.85
N TYR A 141 0.04 -8.85 -12.01
CA TYR A 141 0.18 -10.24 -12.44
C TYR A 141 -1.18 -10.86 -12.74
N SER A 142 -2.16 -10.59 -11.89
CA SER A 142 -3.54 -11.01 -12.08
C SER A 142 -4.50 -10.06 -11.36
N LYS A 143 -5.64 -9.79 -12.00
CA LYS A 143 -6.72 -8.99 -11.39
C LYS A 143 -7.71 -9.85 -10.59
N THR A 144 -7.68 -11.15 -10.77
CA THR A 144 -8.61 -12.12 -10.17
C THR A 144 -7.85 -13.30 -9.56
N GLY A 145 -8.55 -14.09 -8.79
CA GLY A 145 -8.02 -15.29 -8.14
C GLY A 145 -7.62 -15.04 -6.69
N ASP A 146 -7.49 -16.11 -5.92
CA ASP A 146 -7.14 -16.06 -4.52
C ASP A 146 -5.73 -15.49 -4.30
N TYR A 147 -5.66 -14.39 -3.56
CA TYR A 147 -4.41 -13.66 -3.33
C TYR A 147 -3.35 -14.54 -2.63
N GLU A 148 -3.71 -15.30 -1.60
CA GLU A 148 -2.74 -16.10 -0.85
C GLU A 148 -2.14 -17.21 -1.71
N VAL A 149 -2.96 -17.86 -2.56
CA VAL A 149 -2.49 -18.87 -3.51
C VAL A 149 -1.54 -18.26 -4.53
N LEU A 150 -1.93 -17.10 -5.11
CA LEU A 150 -1.11 -16.41 -6.10
C LEU A 150 0.20 -15.91 -5.48
N ARG A 151 0.15 -15.37 -4.28
CA ARG A 151 1.32 -14.90 -3.54
C ARG A 151 2.30 -16.03 -3.28
N GLN A 152 1.85 -17.17 -2.79
CA GLN A 152 2.70 -18.33 -2.52
C GLN A 152 3.41 -18.86 -3.77
N LYS A 153 2.73 -18.86 -4.92
CA LYS A 153 3.32 -19.29 -6.20
C LYS A 153 4.39 -18.32 -6.72
N ASN A 154 4.27 -17.05 -6.42
CA ASN A 154 5.14 -15.98 -6.94
C ASN A 154 6.19 -15.50 -5.94
N SER A 155 6.06 -15.85 -4.66
CA SER A 155 7.05 -15.50 -3.65
C SER A 155 8.35 -16.26 -3.87
N LYS A 156 9.46 -15.54 -3.84
CA LYS A 156 10.82 -16.10 -3.86
C LYS A 156 11.31 -16.50 -2.46
N LYS A 157 10.61 -16.08 -1.41
CA LYS A 157 10.91 -16.47 -0.04
C LYS A 157 10.55 -17.95 0.15
N LYS A 158 11.56 -18.76 0.43
CA LYS A 158 11.30 -20.14 0.85
C LYS A 158 10.54 -20.09 2.17
N ILE A 159 9.32 -20.60 2.19
CA ILE A 159 8.63 -20.88 3.43
C ILE A 159 9.46 -21.97 4.12
N LEU A 160 10.21 -21.58 5.15
CA LEU A 160 10.79 -22.54 6.08
C LEU A 160 9.60 -23.23 6.74
N LYS A 161 9.27 -24.44 6.28
CA LYS A 161 8.34 -25.31 6.99
C LYS A 161 8.94 -25.49 8.38
N LYS A 162 8.33 -24.89 9.39
CA LYS A 162 8.59 -25.27 10.77
C LYS A 162 8.06 -26.69 10.91
N PHE A 163 8.98 -27.60 11.01
CA PHE A 163 8.68 -28.96 11.44
C PHE A 163 8.33 -28.94 12.92
#